data_42f5bd546f7cc090b6e4ff50b858ca38
#
_entry.id   42f5bd546f7cc090b6e4ff50b858ca38
#
_cell.length_a   1.000
_cell.length_b   1.000
_cell.length_c   1.000
_cell.angle_alpha   90.00
_cell.angle_beta   90.00
_cell.angle_gamma   90.00
#
_symmetry.space_group_name_H-M   'P 1'
#
loop_
_entity.id
_entity.type
_entity.pdbx_description
1 polymer ?
#
loop_
_entity_poly.entity_id
_entity_poly.type
_entity_poly.pdbx_seq_one_letter_code
_entity_poly.pdbx_strand_id
1 'polypeptide(L)'
;MASFFIGQYRLKVYKNGKSKFLKFNQMKKLLLLIALLFLNISLGQKITTTYYFIRHAEKVDNSQNPDLSTSGLERAALWNKIFSEVRFDEIYSTEYGRTIQTASPTAAAKNIQIKLYNPKNITIESFKKETLGKKVLIVGHSNTTPKFVNQMINQNIFTDIEDGTFGNLYIVIIIEGEITFQLLKLP
;
A
#
# COMPACT_ATOMS: atom_id res chain seq x y z
N MET A 1 -3.53 74.92 32.30
CA MET A 1 -2.82 73.64 32.60
C MET A 1 -3.58 72.35 32.23
N ALA A 2 -4.87 72.38 31.96
CA ALA A 2 -5.68 71.19 31.65
C ALA A 2 -5.62 70.69 30.20
N SER A 3 -5.18 71.47 29.22
CA SER A 3 -5.15 71.05 27.81
C SER A 3 -3.89 70.21 27.42
N PHE A 4 -2.84 70.30 28.21
CA PHE A 4 -1.61 69.57 27.93
C PHE A 4 -1.68 68.06 28.30
N PHE A 5 -2.51 67.70 29.28
CA PHE A 5 -2.67 66.30 29.72
C PHE A 5 -3.54 65.48 28.77
N ILE A 6 -4.51 66.07 28.10
CA ILE A 6 -5.43 65.35 27.17
C ILE A 6 -4.67 64.91 25.92
N GLY A 7 -3.70 65.71 25.44
CA GLY A 7 -2.92 65.38 24.26
C GLY A 7 -1.97 64.18 24.43
N GLN A 8 -1.35 64.02 25.63
CA GLN A 8 -0.48 62.88 25.89
C GLN A 8 -1.21 61.53 25.99
N TYR A 9 -2.41 61.54 26.62
CA TYR A 9 -3.22 60.32 26.70
C TYR A 9 -3.73 59.86 25.32
N ARG A 10 -4.12 60.79 24.45
CA ARG A 10 -4.56 60.48 23.07
C ARG A 10 -3.43 59.88 22.21
N LEU A 11 -2.24 60.37 22.30
CA LEU A 11 -1.08 59.87 21.59
C LEU A 11 -0.64 58.48 22.08
N LYS A 12 -0.74 58.21 23.39
CA LYS A 12 -0.40 56.91 23.97
C LYS A 12 -1.38 55.79 23.60
N VAL A 13 -2.68 56.08 23.60
CA VAL A 13 -3.72 55.14 23.17
C VAL A 13 -3.64 54.85 21.69
N TYR A 14 -3.37 55.87 20.86
CA TYR A 14 -3.24 55.69 19.39
C TYR A 14 -1.99 54.89 18.99
N LYS A 15 -0.85 55.12 19.69
CA LYS A 15 0.38 54.34 19.49
C LYS A 15 0.22 52.89 19.85
N ASN A 16 -0.46 52.57 20.96
CA ASN A 16 -0.72 51.21 21.39
C ASN A 16 -1.72 50.49 20.48
N GLY A 17 -2.75 51.18 19.99
CA GLY A 17 -3.71 50.63 19.04
C GLY A 17 -3.07 50.27 17.70
N LYS A 18 -2.25 51.14 17.12
CA LYS A 18 -1.54 50.84 15.88
C LYS A 18 -0.53 49.68 16.03
N SER A 19 0.18 49.57 17.16
CA SER A 19 1.11 48.46 17.40
C SER A 19 0.38 47.11 17.53
N LYS A 20 -0.76 47.07 18.19
CA LYS A 20 -1.59 45.86 18.28
C LYS A 20 -2.19 45.47 16.92
N PHE A 21 -2.66 46.42 16.16
CA PHE A 21 -3.21 46.19 14.82
C PHE A 21 -2.14 45.69 13.82
N LEU A 22 -0.93 46.25 13.87
CA LEU A 22 0.22 45.81 13.06
C LEU A 22 0.65 44.38 13.45
N LYS A 23 0.73 44.05 14.72
CA LYS A 23 1.04 42.69 15.20
C LYS A 23 -0.06 41.69 14.77
N PHE A 24 -1.32 42.06 14.85
CA PHE A 24 -2.45 41.21 14.41
C PHE A 24 -2.42 40.93 12.91
N ASN A 25 -2.09 41.93 12.08
CA ASN A 25 -1.94 41.74 10.64
C ASN A 25 -0.72 40.91 10.27
N GLN A 26 0.39 41.03 11.01
CA GLN A 26 1.56 40.15 10.82
C GLN A 26 1.26 38.70 11.21
N MET A 27 0.52 38.47 12.31
CA MET A 27 0.07 37.12 12.68
C MET A 27 -0.83 36.51 11.62
N LYS A 28 -1.78 37.26 11.05
CA LYS A 28 -2.63 36.77 9.95
C LYS A 28 -1.81 36.39 8.71
N LYS A 29 -0.83 37.21 8.33
CA LYS A 29 0.10 36.91 7.24
C LYS A 29 0.93 35.65 7.49
N LEU A 30 1.42 35.49 8.72
CA LEU A 30 2.17 34.29 9.12
C LEU A 30 1.30 33.03 9.07
N LEU A 31 0.06 33.09 9.62
CA LEU A 31 -0.90 31.99 9.52
C LEU A 31 -1.26 31.62 8.10
N LEU A 32 -1.41 32.62 7.22
CA LEU A 32 -1.69 32.42 5.78
C LEU A 32 -0.49 31.74 5.09
N LEU A 33 0.73 32.17 5.39
CA LEU A 33 1.99 31.54 4.89
C LEU A 33 2.11 30.10 5.37
N ILE A 34 1.81 29.81 6.64
CA ILE A 34 1.80 28.46 7.19
C ILE A 34 0.73 27.60 6.51
N ALA A 35 -0.48 28.13 6.31
CA ALA A 35 -1.54 27.43 5.61
C ALA A 35 -1.16 27.12 4.14
N LEU A 36 -0.52 28.07 3.44
CA LEU A 36 -0.01 27.87 2.08
C LEU A 36 1.13 26.82 2.02
N LEU A 37 2.01 26.78 3.04
CA LEU A 37 3.03 25.73 3.15
C LEU A 37 2.43 24.36 3.33
N PHE A 38 1.41 24.21 4.20
CA PHE A 38 0.69 22.94 4.37
C PHE A 38 -0.09 22.51 3.11
N LEU A 39 -0.64 23.44 2.34
CA LEU A 39 -1.31 23.14 1.07
C LEU A 39 -0.35 22.53 0.04
N ASN A 40 0.89 23.03 -0.05
CA ASN A 40 1.88 22.50 -0.99
C ASN A 40 2.39 21.09 -0.61
N ILE A 41 2.42 20.75 0.68
CA ILE A 41 2.82 19.41 1.14
C ILE A 41 1.76 18.37 0.74
N SER A 42 0.49 18.75 0.71
CA SER A 42 -0.62 17.85 0.36
C SER A 42 -0.72 17.52 -1.14
N LEU A 43 -0.16 18.35 -2.02
CA LEU A 43 -0.26 18.20 -3.48
C LEU A 43 0.80 17.28 -4.10
N GLY A 44 1.71 16.71 -3.31
CA GLY A 44 2.86 15.97 -3.83
C GLY A 44 2.91 14.47 -3.52
N GLN A 45 1.94 13.89 -2.83
CA GLN A 45 1.99 12.47 -2.52
C GLN A 45 1.46 11.65 -3.71
N LYS A 46 2.40 11.04 -4.44
CA LYS A 46 2.07 10.09 -5.51
C LYS A 46 1.41 8.85 -4.95
N ILE A 47 0.24 8.50 -5.47
CA ILE A 47 -0.44 7.26 -5.10
C ILE A 47 0.37 6.08 -5.63
N THR A 48 0.88 5.25 -4.73
CA THR A 48 1.66 4.05 -5.06
C THR A 48 0.87 2.82 -4.65
N THR A 49 0.62 1.94 -5.60
CA THR A 49 0.03 0.61 -5.35
C THR A 49 1.11 -0.44 -5.57
N THR A 50 1.25 -1.40 -4.66
CA THR A 50 2.24 -2.47 -4.79
C THR A 50 1.57 -3.82 -4.62
N TYR A 51 1.78 -4.70 -5.57
CA TYR A 51 1.29 -6.07 -5.56
C TYR A 51 2.44 -7.05 -5.42
N TYR A 52 2.24 -8.03 -4.54
CA TYR A 52 3.15 -9.15 -4.32
C TYR A 52 2.41 -10.43 -4.68
N PHE A 53 2.87 -11.14 -5.70
CA PHE A 53 2.24 -12.38 -6.13
C PHE A 53 3.15 -13.55 -5.84
N ILE A 54 2.59 -14.59 -5.22
CA ILE A 54 3.26 -15.86 -4.99
C ILE A 54 2.35 -17.02 -5.39
N ARG A 55 2.96 -18.16 -5.72
CA ARG A 55 2.28 -19.44 -5.86
C ARG A 55 2.06 -20.04 -4.47
N HIS A 56 1.01 -20.88 -4.31
CA HIS A 56 0.88 -21.73 -3.12
C HIS A 56 2.16 -22.55 -2.90
N ALA A 57 2.45 -22.90 -1.66
CA ALA A 57 3.57 -23.73 -1.27
C ALA A 57 3.35 -25.22 -1.62
N GLU A 58 4.30 -26.07 -1.29
CA GLU A 58 4.30 -27.51 -1.58
C GLU A 58 3.08 -28.21 -0.98
N LYS A 59 2.48 -29.10 -1.74
CA LYS A 59 1.27 -29.87 -1.37
C LYS A 59 1.60 -31.30 -1.01
N VAL A 60 0.75 -31.94 -0.20
CA VAL A 60 0.96 -33.35 0.25
C VAL A 60 0.82 -34.34 -0.91
N ASP A 61 -0.08 -34.08 -1.87
CA ASP A 61 -0.38 -34.95 -2.99
C ASP A 61 -0.99 -34.19 -4.18
N ASN A 62 -1.48 -34.90 -5.18
CA ASN A 62 -2.09 -34.38 -6.39
C ASN A 62 -3.63 -34.49 -6.39
N SER A 63 -4.28 -34.61 -5.25
CA SER A 63 -5.73 -34.56 -5.15
C SER A 63 -6.28 -33.20 -5.60
N GLN A 64 -7.59 -33.11 -5.75
CA GLN A 64 -8.25 -31.91 -6.28
C GLN A 64 -8.01 -30.67 -5.39
N ASN A 65 -8.03 -30.83 -4.06
CA ASN A 65 -7.80 -29.74 -3.11
C ASN A 65 -6.91 -30.21 -1.96
N PRO A 66 -5.63 -30.52 -2.23
CA PRO A 66 -4.72 -31.00 -1.20
C PRO A 66 -4.32 -29.90 -0.22
N ASP A 67 -4.01 -30.29 0.99
CA ASP A 67 -3.36 -29.47 1.99
C ASP A 67 -1.87 -29.26 1.65
N LEU A 68 -1.21 -28.37 2.39
CA LEU A 68 0.25 -28.20 2.33
C LEU A 68 0.95 -29.40 2.97
N SER A 69 2.06 -29.80 2.36
CA SER A 69 3.01 -30.73 2.99
C SER A 69 3.75 -30.06 4.15
N THR A 70 4.53 -30.84 4.88
CA THR A 70 5.43 -30.28 5.92
C THR A 70 6.36 -29.20 5.36
N SER A 71 7.00 -29.47 4.21
CA SER A 71 7.82 -28.46 3.52
C SER A 71 7.01 -27.24 3.04
N GLY A 72 5.76 -27.46 2.64
CA GLY A 72 4.85 -26.37 2.29
C GLY A 72 4.48 -25.48 3.48
N LEU A 73 4.27 -26.05 4.64
CA LEU A 73 4.02 -25.29 5.87
C LEU A 73 5.27 -24.49 6.29
N GLU A 74 6.45 -25.08 6.15
CA GLU A 74 7.73 -24.39 6.39
C GLU A 74 7.93 -23.22 5.41
N ARG A 75 7.60 -23.42 4.12
CA ARG A 75 7.63 -22.35 3.11
C ARG A 75 6.61 -21.25 3.40
N ALA A 76 5.42 -21.58 3.83
CA ALA A 76 4.41 -20.59 4.24
C ALA A 76 4.94 -19.74 5.43
N ALA A 77 5.59 -20.36 6.39
CA ALA A 77 6.26 -19.66 7.49
C ALA A 77 7.44 -18.80 7.01
N LEU A 78 8.22 -19.30 6.03
CA LEU A 78 9.30 -18.53 5.39
C LEU A 78 8.75 -17.29 4.66
N TRP A 79 7.65 -17.39 3.93
CA TRP A 79 6.99 -16.24 3.32
C TRP A 79 6.60 -15.19 4.35
N ASN A 80 6.02 -15.61 5.49
CA ASN A 80 5.74 -14.67 6.58
C ASN A 80 7.00 -13.96 7.08
N LYS A 81 8.12 -14.66 7.20
CA LYS A 81 9.41 -14.07 7.60
C LYS A 81 9.95 -13.10 6.55
N ILE A 82 9.86 -13.44 5.25
CA ILE A 82 10.27 -12.57 4.13
C ILE A 82 9.44 -11.28 4.14
N PHE A 83 8.15 -11.37 4.43
CA PHE A 83 7.24 -10.23 4.47
C PHE A 83 7.16 -9.53 5.83
N SER A 84 8.06 -9.83 6.78
CA SER A 84 8.01 -9.25 8.13
C SER A 84 7.88 -7.72 8.11
N GLU A 85 8.68 -7.04 7.29
CA GLU A 85 8.72 -5.58 7.19
C GLU A 85 7.71 -5.01 6.17
N VAL A 86 7.00 -5.85 5.43
CA VAL A 86 5.98 -5.38 4.48
C VAL A 86 4.66 -5.16 5.22
N ARG A 87 4.18 -3.94 5.23
CA ARG A 87 2.85 -3.60 5.77
C ARG A 87 1.82 -3.78 4.68
N PHE A 88 1.22 -4.96 4.64
CA PHE A 88 0.09 -5.23 3.73
C PHE A 88 -1.18 -4.53 4.22
N ASP A 89 -1.97 -4.05 3.27
CA ASP A 89 -3.33 -3.55 3.53
C ASP A 89 -4.35 -4.65 3.28
N GLU A 90 -4.07 -5.55 2.33
CA GLU A 90 -4.96 -6.64 1.95
C GLU A 90 -4.18 -7.89 1.55
N ILE A 91 -4.79 -9.06 1.80
CA ILE A 91 -4.27 -10.37 1.41
C ILE A 91 -5.38 -11.13 0.68
N TYR A 92 -5.09 -11.55 -0.54
CA TYR A 92 -6.00 -12.32 -1.39
C TYR A 92 -5.50 -13.74 -1.59
N SER A 93 -6.43 -14.68 -1.62
CA SER A 93 -6.19 -16.10 -1.93
C SER A 93 -7.28 -16.64 -2.83
N THR A 94 -6.95 -17.62 -3.67
CA THR A 94 -8.00 -18.44 -4.30
C THR A 94 -8.64 -19.33 -3.24
N GLU A 95 -9.83 -19.88 -3.55
CA GLU A 95 -10.62 -20.72 -2.63
C GLU A 95 -10.10 -22.18 -2.55
N TYR A 96 -8.79 -22.36 -2.38
CA TYR A 96 -8.18 -23.68 -2.21
C TYR A 96 -7.41 -23.76 -0.89
N GLY A 97 -7.47 -24.93 -0.22
CA GLY A 97 -6.78 -25.15 1.05
C GLY A 97 -5.31 -24.73 0.99
N ARG A 98 -4.57 -25.20 -0.01
CA ARG A 98 -3.14 -24.91 -0.20
C ARG A 98 -2.81 -23.40 -0.35
N THR A 99 -3.66 -22.62 -1.02
CA THR A 99 -3.43 -21.18 -1.18
C THR A 99 -3.77 -20.41 0.09
N ILE A 100 -4.85 -20.78 0.76
CA ILE A 100 -5.25 -20.22 2.06
C ILE A 100 -4.19 -20.54 3.11
N GLN A 101 -3.73 -21.79 3.21
CA GLN A 101 -2.68 -22.21 4.15
C GLN A 101 -1.36 -21.49 3.89
N THR A 102 -1.01 -21.23 2.63
CA THR A 102 0.19 -20.44 2.29
C THR A 102 0.08 -19.00 2.77
N ALA A 103 -1.09 -18.38 2.64
CA ALA A 103 -1.34 -17.00 3.06
C ALA A 103 -1.47 -16.84 4.59
N SER A 104 -1.95 -17.89 5.28
CA SER A 104 -2.40 -17.82 6.68
C SER A 104 -1.34 -17.33 7.67
N PRO A 105 -0.05 -17.77 7.65
CA PRO A 105 0.93 -17.27 8.60
C PRO A 105 1.16 -15.75 8.46
N THR A 106 1.21 -15.24 7.23
CA THR A 106 1.36 -13.81 6.97
C THR A 106 0.10 -13.03 7.38
N ALA A 107 -1.08 -13.55 7.08
CA ALA A 107 -2.35 -12.95 7.44
C ALA A 107 -2.52 -12.84 8.96
N ALA A 108 -2.21 -13.92 9.68
CA ALA A 108 -2.26 -13.95 11.14
C ALA A 108 -1.29 -12.96 11.77
N ALA A 109 -0.01 -12.95 11.32
CA ALA A 109 1.02 -12.04 11.84
C ALA A 109 0.69 -10.56 11.61
N LYS A 110 -0.04 -10.23 10.54
CA LYS A 110 -0.46 -8.87 10.18
C LYS A 110 -1.85 -8.51 10.69
N ASN A 111 -2.58 -9.46 11.29
CA ASN A 111 -3.99 -9.31 11.69
C ASN A 111 -4.90 -8.87 10.53
N ILE A 112 -4.70 -9.47 9.36
CA ILE A 112 -5.46 -9.19 8.12
C ILE A 112 -6.31 -10.40 7.77
N GLN A 113 -7.59 -10.19 7.47
CA GLN A 113 -8.47 -11.23 6.97
C GLN A 113 -8.14 -11.54 5.50
N ILE A 114 -8.01 -12.83 5.17
CA ILE A 114 -7.80 -13.28 3.79
C ILE A 114 -9.10 -13.07 3.00
N LYS A 115 -9.03 -12.34 1.91
CA LYS A 115 -10.10 -12.16 0.93
C LYS A 115 -9.99 -13.23 -0.15
N LEU A 116 -11.11 -13.92 -0.42
CA LEU A 116 -11.14 -14.91 -1.49
C LEU A 116 -11.40 -14.24 -2.85
N TYR A 117 -10.71 -14.72 -3.88
CA TYR A 117 -10.92 -14.28 -5.25
C TYR A 117 -10.96 -15.46 -6.21
N ASN A 118 -11.71 -15.30 -7.31
CA ASN A 118 -11.72 -16.25 -8.41
C ASN A 118 -10.98 -15.65 -9.61
N PRO A 119 -9.84 -16.23 -10.06
CA PRO A 119 -9.07 -15.70 -11.16
C PRO A 119 -9.78 -15.71 -12.52
N LYS A 120 -10.90 -16.42 -12.65
CA LYS A 120 -11.75 -16.44 -13.86
C LYS A 120 -12.73 -15.26 -13.91
N ASN A 121 -13.11 -14.73 -12.76
CA ASN A 121 -14.18 -13.72 -12.64
C ASN A 121 -13.67 -12.31 -12.32
N ILE A 122 -12.40 -12.19 -11.93
CA ILE A 122 -11.80 -10.91 -11.60
C ILE A 122 -11.37 -10.16 -12.86
N THR A 123 -11.72 -8.88 -12.99
CA THR A 123 -11.17 -8.02 -14.03
C THR A 123 -10.03 -7.19 -13.46
N ILE A 124 -9.01 -6.97 -14.27
CA ILE A 124 -7.80 -6.24 -13.84
C ILE A 124 -8.14 -4.79 -13.48
N GLU A 125 -8.98 -4.14 -14.27
CA GLU A 125 -9.38 -2.76 -14.05
C GLU A 125 -10.13 -2.59 -12.73
N SER A 126 -11.08 -3.49 -12.45
CA SER A 126 -11.82 -3.50 -11.19
C SER A 126 -10.90 -3.73 -10.00
N PHE A 127 -10.00 -4.71 -10.11
CA PHE A 127 -9.05 -5.03 -9.06
C PHE A 127 -8.08 -3.87 -8.77
N LYS A 128 -7.52 -3.25 -9.81
CA LYS A 128 -6.66 -2.06 -9.67
C LYS A 128 -7.40 -0.90 -8.99
N LYS A 129 -8.67 -0.68 -9.33
CA LYS A 129 -9.49 0.37 -8.73
C LYS A 129 -9.75 0.12 -7.24
N GLU A 130 -10.08 -1.12 -6.89
CA GLU A 130 -10.41 -1.53 -5.51
C GLU A 130 -9.17 -1.48 -4.59
N THR A 131 -8.00 -1.76 -5.16
CA THR A 131 -6.73 -1.84 -4.42
C THR A 131 -5.83 -0.60 -4.59
N LEU A 132 -6.35 0.49 -5.15
CA LEU A 132 -5.59 1.72 -5.39
C LEU A 132 -4.94 2.25 -4.10
N GLY A 133 -3.64 2.52 -4.15
CA GLY A 133 -2.86 3.04 -3.03
C GLY A 133 -2.48 2.00 -1.97
N LYS A 134 -2.78 0.71 -2.20
CA LYS A 134 -2.56 -0.37 -1.24
C LYS A 134 -1.34 -1.23 -1.55
N LYS A 135 -0.83 -1.89 -0.53
CA LYS A 135 0.11 -3.01 -0.64
C LYS A 135 -0.65 -4.31 -0.47
N VAL A 136 -0.64 -5.14 -1.50
CA VAL A 136 -1.51 -6.32 -1.60
C VAL A 136 -0.68 -7.58 -1.82
N LEU A 137 -0.91 -8.61 -0.99
CA LEU A 137 -0.40 -9.96 -1.23
C LEU A 137 -1.47 -10.80 -1.95
N ILE A 138 -1.08 -11.48 -3.02
CA ILE A 138 -1.95 -12.36 -3.79
C ILE A 138 -1.33 -13.75 -3.87
N VAL A 139 -2.03 -14.74 -3.36
CA VAL A 139 -1.61 -16.16 -3.41
C VAL A 139 -2.46 -16.90 -4.44
N GLY A 140 -1.81 -17.47 -5.45
CA GLY A 140 -2.44 -18.17 -6.54
C GLY A 140 -1.76 -19.51 -6.89
N HIS A 141 -1.80 -19.88 -8.16
CA HIS A 141 -1.32 -21.16 -8.67
C HIS A 141 -0.23 -20.99 -9.73
N SER A 142 0.40 -22.10 -10.14
CA SER A 142 1.48 -22.09 -11.15
C SER A 142 1.10 -21.40 -12.47
N ASN A 143 -0.15 -21.52 -12.88
CA ASN A 143 -0.67 -20.95 -14.13
C ASN A 143 -1.38 -19.61 -13.94
N THR A 144 -2.14 -19.43 -12.86
CA THR A 144 -2.95 -18.22 -12.67
C THR A 144 -2.13 -17.04 -12.16
N THR A 145 -1.08 -17.29 -11.37
CA THR A 145 -0.21 -16.23 -10.84
C THR A 145 0.53 -15.48 -11.95
N PRO A 146 1.33 -16.14 -12.85
CA PRO A 146 2.00 -15.42 -13.92
C PRO A 146 1.02 -14.81 -14.94
N LYS A 147 -0.12 -15.46 -15.19
CA LYS A 147 -1.17 -14.90 -16.04
C LYS A 147 -1.73 -13.60 -15.48
N PHE A 148 -2.00 -13.55 -14.17
CA PHE A 148 -2.49 -12.35 -13.51
C PHE A 148 -1.44 -11.23 -13.58
N VAL A 149 -0.16 -11.55 -13.32
CA VAL A 149 0.94 -10.57 -13.44
C VAL A 149 1.02 -10.03 -14.86
N ASN A 150 1.01 -10.88 -15.89
CA ASN A 150 1.02 -10.48 -17.30
C ASN A 150 -0.11 -9.49 -17.63
N GLN A 151 -1.31 -9.78 -17.16
CA GLN A 151 -2.46 -8.89 -17.32
C GLN A 151 -2.27 -7.55 -16.57
N MET A 152 -1.70 -7.59 -15.37
CA MET A 152 -1.42 -6.37 -14.58
C MET A 152 -0.43 -5.43 -15.27
N ILE A 153 0.61 -6.00 -15.89
CA ILE A 153 1.66 -5.23 -16.59
C ILE A 153 1.36 -4.99 -18.06
N ASN A 154 0.23 -5.51 -18.57
CA ASN A 154 -0.17 -5.46 -19.98
C ASN A 154 0.91 -6.00 -20.94
N GLN A 155 1.58 -7.08 -20.54
CA GLN A 155 2.61 -7.78 -21.31
C GLN A 155 2.44 -9.30 -21.14
N ASN A 156 2.94 -10.10 -22.07
CA ASN A 156 2.87 -11.58 -22.00
C ASN A 156 4.28 -12.16 -21.96
N ILE A 157 4.98 -11.97 -20.84
CA ILE A 157 6.41 -12.33 -20.67
C ILE A 157 6.62 -13.50 -19.70
N PHE A 158 5.69 -13.72 -18.76
CA PHE A 158 5.78 -14.82 -17.81
C PHE A 158 4.97 -16.01 -18.27
N THR A 159 5.61 -17.17 -18.35
CA THR A 159 4.98 -18.46 -18.60
C THR A 159 4.53 -19.12 -17.30
N ASP A 160 3.83 -20.23 -17.39
CA ASP A 160 3.46 -21.03 -16.23
C ASP A 160 4.70 -21.41 -15.43
N ILE A 161 4.55 -21.40 -14.10
CA ILE A 161 5.62 -21.76 -13.16
C ILE A 161 5.77 -23.28 -13.19
N GLU A 162 6.99 -23.77 -13.35
CA GLU A 162 7.30 -25.21 -13.30
C GLU A 162 6.87 -25.84 -11.97
N ASP A 163 6.44 -27.10 -12.02
CA ASP A 163 5.81 -27.77 -10.86
C ASP A 163 6.69 -27.79 -9.61
N GLY A 164 7.99 -27.97 -9.74
CA GLY A 164 8.94 -27.97 -8.62
C GLY A 164 9.34 -26.60 -8.11
N THR A 165 8.82 -25.50 -8.69
CA THR A 165 9.23 -24.14 -8.34
C THR A 165 8.18 -23.45 -7.47
N PHE A 166 8.53 -23.14 -6.21
CA PHE A 166 7.64 -22.51 -5.24
C PHE A 166 8.15 -21.16 -4.71
N GLY A 167 9.40 -20.76 -5.06
CA GLY A 167 10.06 -19.56 -4.56
C GLY A 167 9.90 -18.32 -5.43
N ASN A 168 9.06 -18.31 -6.44
CA ASN A 168 8.86 -17.14 -7.30
C ASN A 168 8.02 -16.07 -6.56
N LEU A 169 8.58 -14.86 -6.47
CA LEU A 169 7.92 -13.66 -5.98
C LEU A 169 7.86 -12.61 -7.09
N TYR A 170 6.68 -12.33 -7.60
CA TYR A 170 6.47 -11.24 -8.54
C TYR A 170 6.05 -9.99 -7.76
N ILE A 171 6.71 -8.88 -8.02
CA ILE A 171 6.39 -7.57 -7.45
C ILE A 171 6.00 -6.65 -8.59
N VAL A 172 4.80 -6.07 -8.51
CA VAL A 172 4.30 -5.07 -9.48
C VAL A 172 4.03 -3.79 -8.72
N ILE A 173 4.60 -2.69 -9.17
CA ILE A 173 4.43 -1.37 -8.56
C ILE A 173 3.79 -0.46 -9.60
N ILE A 174 2.71 0.22 -9.21
CA ILE A 174 2.00 1.19 -10.02
C ILE A 174 2.05 2.55 -9.33
N ILE A 175 2.62 3.54 -10.00
CA ILE A 175 2.72 4.92 -9.53
C ILE A 175 2.12 5.82 -10.61
N GLU A 176 0.97 6.45 -10.34
CA GLU A 176 0.30 7.37 -11.29
C GLU A 176 0.07 6.74 -12.67
N GLY A 177 -0.18 5.42 -12.73
CA GLY A 177 -0.39 4.68 -13.97
C GLY A 177 0.88 4.07 -14.57
N GLU A 178 2.07 4.55 -14.19
CA GLU A 178 3.35 3.95 -14.59
C GLU A 178 3.57 2.63 -13.87
N ILE A 179 3.93 1.59 -14.62
CA ILE A 179 4.07 0.22 -14.09
C ILE A 179 5.52 -0.21 -14.14
N THR A 180 6.04 -0.62 -12.99
CA THR A 180 7.32 -1.33 -12.88
C THR A 180 7.11 -2.70 -12.25
N PHE A 181 7.96 -3.67 -12.60
CA PHE A 181 7.82 -5.02 -12.06
C PHE A 181 9.17 -5.72 -11.90
N GLN A 182 9.20 -6.71 -11.01
CA GLN A 182 10.36 -7.56 -10.76
C GLN A 182 9.90 -9.00 -10.50
N LEU A 183 10.74 -9.97 -10.89
CA LEU A 183 10.63 -11.36 -10.47
C LEU A 183 11.87 -11.71 -9.64
N LEU A 184 11.65 -12.06 -8.38
CA LEU A 184 12.66 -12.63 -7.50
C LEU A 184 12.45 -14.16 -7.43
N LYS A 185 13.53 -14.93 -7.54
CA LYS A 185 13.52 -16.38 -7.35
C LYS A 185 14.22 -16.68 -6.04
N LEU A 186 13.44 -17.05 -5.05
CA LEU A 186 13.93 -17.42 -3.71
C LEU A 186 14.12 -18.94 -3.63
N PRO A 187 15.01 -19.42 -2.76
CA PRO A 187 15.24 -20.85 -2.59
C PRO A 187 14.01 -21.58 -2.03
#